data_2df6e17aed2dd01cd7105ee74c4fff9f
#
_entry.id   2df6e17aed2dd01cd7105ee74c4fff9f
#
_cell.length_a   1.000
_cell.length_b   1.000
_cell.length_c   1.000
_cell.angle_alpha   90.00
_cell.angle_beta   90.00
_cell.angle_gamma   90.00
#
_symmetry.space_group_name_H-M   'P 1'
#
loop_
_entity.id
_entity.type
_entity.pdbx_description
1 polymer ?
#
loop_
_entity_poly.entity_id
_entity_poly.type
_entity_poly.pdbx_seq_one_letter_code
_entity_poly.pdbx_strand_id
1 'polypeptide(L)'
;VLNGIGNNYIYFEFGYKGSLYSLFTTVGMAATAFLMIFYPLLSKKLTRNKMVSIALYIGIVGYLIQILCGLFMVTSQVKFIMITLGFMLSNFAQYGLYLIMMISIINTVEYNELKIGNRDEAIISSVRPFITKLASALVVVITTLTYMVVNATSFTNQISSLEQQATQGLIDDVTKSKMIETIIKSTTTLQRNGLLIAMTIIPCIFMILSCVLYKKKYILTEEKYKEICEQLGE
;
A
#
# COMPACT_ATOMS: atom_id res chain seq x y z
N VAL A 1 0.32 3.00 -4.92
CA VAL A 1 0.52 2.20 -6.13
C VAL A 1 -0.53 1.10 -6.21
N LEU A 2 -0.65 0.27 -5.19
CA LEU A 2 -1.53 -0.89 -5.19
C LEU A 2 -3.00 -0.52 -5.41
N ASN A 3 -3.52 0.50 -4.74
CA ASN A 3 -4.91 0.95 -4.93
C ASN A 3 -5.15 1.56 -6.33
N GLY A 4 -4.14 2.16 -6.96
CA GLY A 4 -4.28 2.73 -8.30
C GLY A 4 -4.23 1.69 -9.43
N ILE A 5 -3.43 0.63 -9.26
CA ILE A 5 -3.25 -0.41 -10.28
C ILE A 5 -4.14 -1.63 -9.99
N GLY A 6 -4.35 -1.96 -8.72
CA GLY A 6 -5.03 -3.18 -8.29
C GLY A 6 -6.47 -3.30 -8.78
N ASN A 7 -7.21 -2.19 -8.87
CA ASN A 7 -8.56 -2.18 -9.43
C ASN A 7 -8.57 -2.73 -10.87
N ASN A 8 -7.76 -2.13 -11.72
CA ASN A 8 -7.68 -2.53 -13.13
C ASN A 8 -7.10 -3.93 -13.30
N TYR A 9 -6.14 -4.35 -12.45
CA TYR A 9 -5.65 -5.72 -12.45
C TYR A 9 -6.77 -6.73 -12.13
N ILE A 10 -7.55 -6.48 -11.06
CA ILE A 10 -8.67 -7.36 -10.69
C ILE A 10 -9.72 -7.43 -11.80
N TYR A 11 -10.03 -6.31 -12.44
CA TYR A 11 -10.96 -6.29 -13.57
C TYR A 11 -10.42 -7.05 -14.78
N PHE A 12 -9.16 -6.86 -15.14
CA PHE A 12 -8.55 -7.52 -16.30
C PHE A 12 -8.37 -9.03 -16.10
N GLU A 13 -8.15 -9.47 -14.86
CA GLU A 13 -7.90 -10.89 -14.56
C GLU A 13 -9.19 -11.67 -14.24
N PHE A 14 -10.12 -11.07 -13.49
CA PHE A 14 -11.30 -11.76 -12.96
C PHE A 14 -12.63 -11.26 -13.53
N GLY A 15 -12.60 -10.27 -14.43
CA GLY A 15 -13.77 -9.64 -15.04
C GLY A 15 -14.32 -8.47 -14.23
N TYR A 16 -15.21 -7.70 -14.86
CA TYR A 16 -15.83 -6.53 -14.24
C TYR A 16 -16.93 -6.95 -13.25
N LYS A 17 -16.49 -7.25 -12.04
CA LYS A 17 -17.36 -7.56 -10.90
C LYS A 17 -16.97 -6.67 -9.74
N GLY A 18 -17.71 -5.58 -9.54
CA GLY A 18 -17.44 -4.62 -8.45
C GLY A 18 -17.38 -5.26 -7.07
N SER A 19 -18.17 -6.34 -6.84
CA SER A 19 -18.14 -7.12 -5.61
C SER A 19 -16.77 -7.77 -5.34
N LEU A 20 -16.05 -8.25 -6.36
CA LEU A 20 -14.73 -8.85 -6.19
C LEU A 20 -13.68 -7.81 -5.78
N TYR A 21 -13.69 -6.63 -6.42
CA TYR A 21 -12.79 -5.56 -6.03
C TYR A 21 -13.10 -5.03 -4.62
N SER A 22 -14.38 -4.84 -4.29
CA SER A 22 -14.80 -4.43 -2.95
C SER A 22 -14.37 -5.46 -1.89
N LEU A 23 -14.53 -6.75 -2.16
CA LEU A 23 -14.08 -7.81 -1.27
C LEU A 23 -12.55 -7.80 -1.09
N PHE A 24 -11.81 -7.66 -2.18
CA PHE A 24 -10.35 -7.55 -2.15
C PHE A 24 -9.87 -6.39 -1.27
N THR A 25 -10.44 -5.20 -1.43
CA THR A 25 -10.08 -4.02 -0.63
C THR A 25 -10.55 -4.12 0.81
N THR A 26 -11.74 -4.66 1.06
CA THR A 26 -12.31 -4.83 2.42
C THR A 26 -11.45 -5.78 3.26
N VAL A 27 -10.97 -6.89 2.68
CA VAL A 27 -10.06 -7.81 3.37
C VAL A 27 -8.75 -7.13 3.74
N GLY A 28 -8.19 -6.30 2.84
CA GLY A 28 -7.02 -5.51 3.14
C GLY A 28 -7.23 -4.49 4.26
N MET A 29 -8.38 -3.81 4.27
CA MET A 29 -8.75 -2.86 5.34
C MET A 29 -8.98 -3.56 6.68
N ALA A 30 -9.62 -4.73 6.70
CA ALA A 30 -9.81 -5.52 7.91
C ALA A 30 -8.47 -5.90 8.55
N ALA A 31 -7.48 -6.30 7.75
CA ALA A 31 -6.13 -6.56 8.24
C ALA A 31 -5.49 -5.34 8.89
N THR A 32 -5.72 -4.14 8.34
CA THR A 32 -5.21 -2.88 8.90
C THR A 32 -5.89 -2.54 10.24
N ALA A 33 -7.21 -2.71 10.33
CA ALA A 33 -7.94 -2.49 11.57
C ALA A 33 -7.47 -3.46 12.67
N PHE A 34 -7.28 -4.72 12.33
CA PHE A 34 -6.72 -5.73 13.22
C PHE A 34 -5.33 -5.33 13.73
N LEU A 35 -4.45 -4.88 12.84
CA LEU A 35 -3.13 -4.38 13.23
C LEU A 35 -3.22 -3.24 14.23
N MET A 36 -4.09 -2.26 14.00
CA MET A 36 -4.22 -1.09 14.89
C MET A 36 -4.63 -1.48 16.30
N ILE A 37 -5.51 -2.49 16.45
CA ILE A 37 -5.93 -3.01 17.76
C ILE A 37 -4.78 -3.69 18.50
N PHE A 38 -3.97 -4.48 17.78
CA PHE A 38 -2.91 -5.28 18.40
C PHE A 38 -1.56 -4.58 18.48
N TYR A 39 -1.38 -3.47 17.76
CA TYR A 39 -0.12 -2.71 17.73
C TYR A 39 0.38 -2.31 19.15
N PRO A 40 -0.45 -1.76 20.07
CA PRO A 40 0.01 -1.40 21.41
C PRO A 40 0.50 -2.59 22.23
N LEU A 41 -0.07 -3.78 21.99
CA LEU A 41 0.37 -5.01 22.68
C LEU A 41 1.72 -5.50 22.14
N LEU A 42 1.92 -5.38 20.82
CA LEU A 42 3.18 -5.76 20.17
C LEU A 42 4.32 -4.79 20.54
N SER A 43 4.04 -3.50 20.55
CA SER A 43 5.03 -2.46 20.89
C SER A 43 5.55 -2.52 22.32
N LYS A 44 4.77 -3.10 23.26
CA LYS A 44 5.23 -3.35 24.64
C LYS A 44 6.21 -4.50 24.75
N LYS A 45 6.19 -5.46 23.82
CA LYS A 45 6.99 -6.69 23.88
C LYS A 45 8.17 -6.71 22.91
N LEU A 46 8.10 -5.95 21.85
CA LEU A 46 9.06 -5.98 20.75
C LEU A 46 9.68 -4.60 20.53
N THR A 47 10.99 -4.57 20.34
CA THR A 47 11.69 -3.35 19.91
C THR A 47 11.28 -2.94 18.49
N ARG A 48 11.30 -1.64 18.19
CA ARG A 48 10.94 -1.10 16.85
C ARG A 48 11.73 -1.77 15.73
N ASN A 49 13.03 -1.99 15.94
CA ASN A 49 13.87 -2.69 14.96
C ASN A 49 13.41 -4.12 14.67
N LYS A 50 12.95 -4.86 15.69
CA LYS A 50 12.36 -6.19 15.51
C LYS A 50 11.01 -6.10 14.78
N MET A 51 10.17 -5.14 15.15
CA MET A 51 8.87 -4.91 14.49
C MET A 51 9.04 -4.55 13.01
N VAL A 52 10.01 -3.69 12.66
CA VAL A 52 10.35 -3.37 11.26
C VAL A 52 10.80 -4.62 10.50
N SER A 53 11.62 -5.48 11.13
CA SER A 53 12.06 -6.74 10.50
C SER A 53 10.89 -7.68 10.25
N ILE A 54 10.01 -7.88 11.23
CA ILE A 54 8.83 -8.75 11.13
C ILE A 54 7.90 -8.23 10.02
N ALA A 55 7.60 -6.93 10.03
CA ALA A 55 6.78 -6.31 8.99
C ALA A 55 7.40 -6.50 7.60
N LEU A 56 8.71 -6.34 7.46
CA LEU A 56 9.40 -6.58 6.19
C LEU A 56 9.24 -8.02 5.70
N TYR A 57 9.44 -9.02 6.57
CA TYR A 57 9.27 -10.43 6.20
C TYR A 57 7.83 -10.76 5.82
N ILE A 58 6.85 -10.32 6.59
CA ILE A 58 5.42 -10.51 6.27
C ILE A 58 5.08 -9.89 4.92
N GLY A 59 5.56 -8.67 4.66
CA GLY A 59 5.33 -7.97 3.40
C GLY A 59 5.95 -8.67 2.20
N ILE A 60 7.20 -9.12 2.31
CA ILE A 60 7.86 -9.88 1.24
C ILE A 60 7.08 -11.17 0.94
N VAL A 61 6.69 -11.93 1.97
CA VAL A 61 5.86 -13.14 1.79
C VAL A 61 4.54 -12.80 1.11
N GLY A 62 3.86 -11.72 1.52
CA GLY A 62 2.63 -11.26 0.89
C GLY A 62 2.80 -10.94 -0.60
N TYR A 63 3.86 -10.21 -0.97
CA TYR A 63 4.15 -9.90 -2.37
C TYR A 63 4.57 -11.14 -3.17
N LEU A 64 5.33 -12.07 -2.59
CA LEU A 64 5.69 -13.34 -3.23
C LEU A 64 4.46 -14.19 -3.53
N ILE A 65 3.52 -14.30 -2.59
CA ILE A 65 2.24 -15.01 -2.83
C ILE A 65 1.49 -14.36 -3.99
N GLN A 66 1.35 -13.04 -4.00
CA GLN A 66 0.64 -12.34 -5.06
C GLN A 66 1.28 -12.59 -6.43
N ILE A 67 2.60 -12.46 -6.56
CA ILE A 67 3.29 -12.59 -7.85
C ILE A 67 3.31 -14.04 -8.33
N LEU A 68 3.60 -15.01 -7.46
CA LEU A 68 3.66 -16.42 -7.82
C LEU A 68 2.28 -16.94 -8.20
N CYS A 69 1.26 -16.71 -7.38
CA CYS A 69 -0.10 -17.13 -7.69
C CYS A 69 -0.66 -16.37 -8.90
N GLY A 70 -0.34 -15.08 -9.04
CA GLY A 70 -0.79 -14.27 -10.16
C GLY A 70 -0.22 -14.69 -11.51
N LEU A 71 1.05 -15.11 -11.58
CA LEU A 71 1.71 -15.51 -12.81
C LEU A 71 1.46 -16.97 -13.18
N PHE A 72 1.48 -17.89 -12.20
CA PHE A 72 1.52 -19.33 -12.45
C PHE A 72 0.18 -20.02 -12.29
N MET A 73 -0.80 -19.43 -11.60
CA MET A 73 -2.11 -20.04 -11.45
C MET A 73 -3.06 -19.65 -12.59
N VAL A 74 -3.89 -20.60 -13.02
CA VAL A 74 -5.00 -20.34 -13.93
C VAL A 74 -6.06 -19.49 -13.22
N THR A 75 -6.69 -18.57 -13.96
CA THR A 75 -7.75 -17.69 -13.43
C THR A 75 -8.90 -18.52 -12.84
N SER A 76 -9.08 -18.39 -11.52
CA SER A 76 -10.03 -19.18 -10.74
C SER A 76 -10.35 -18.48 -9.42
N GLN A 77 -11.36 -18.96 -8.71
CA GLN A 77 -11.65 -18.47 -7.35
C GLN A 77 -10.49 -18.68 -6.39
N VAL A 78 -9.76 -19.80 -6.53
CA VAL A 78 -8.59 -20.10 -5.69
C VAL A 78 -7.47 -19.06 -5.93
N LYS A 79 -7.18 -18.72 -7.20
CA LYS A 79 -6.23 -17.65 -7.55
C LYS A 79 -6.63 -16.32 -6.91
N PHE A 80 -7.92 -15.95 -6.98
CA PHE A 80 -8.43 -14.73 -6.36
C PHE A 80 -8.20 -14.71 -4.84
N ILE A 81 -8.52 -15.81 -4.15
CA ILE A 81 -8.34 -15.94 -2.70
C ILE A 81 -6.84 -15.81 -2.35
N MET A 82 -5.95 -16.49 -3.06
CA MET A 82 -4.51 -16.46 -2.79
C MET A 82 -3.94 -15.06 -3.00
N ILE A 83 -4.33 -14.37 -4.07
CA ILE A 83 -3.91 -12.98 -4.32
C ILE A 83 -4.44 -12.05 -3.23
N THR A 84 -5.69 -12.24 -2.79
CA THR A 84 -6.30 -11.46 -1.72
C THR A 84 -5.60 -11.68 -0.37
N LEU A 85 -5.23 -12.91 -0.04
CA LEU A 85 -4.44 -13.22 1.15
C LEU A 85 -3.03 -12.60 1.08
N GLY A 86 -2.38 -12.69 -0.07
CA GLY A 86 -1.10 -12.01 -0.29
C GLY A 86 -1.22 -10.48 -0.13
N PHE A 87 -2.30 -9.90 -0.65
CA PHE A 87 -2.61 -8.48 -0.48
C PHE A 87 -2.84 -8.12 1.01
N MET A 88 -3.59 -8.93 1.73
CA MET A 88 -3.82 -8.75 3.16
C MET A 88 -2.50 -8.69 3.93
N LEU A 89 -1.58 -9.63 3.68
CA LEU A 89 -0.27 -9.66 4.34
C LEU A 89 0.60 -8.45 3.97
N SER A 90 0.68 -8.09 2.69
CA SER A 90 1.46 -6.94 2.25
C SER A 90 0.89 -5.62 2.78
N ASN A 91 -0.42 -5.49 2.85
CA ASN A 91 -1.10 -4.33 3.39
C ASN A 91 -0.86 -4.19 4.90
N PHE A 92 -1.01 -5.30 5.65
CA PHE A 92 -0.66 -5.37 7.07
C PHE A 92 0.78 -4.89 7.33
N ALA A 93 1.73 -5.37 6.54
CA ALA A 93 3.14 -4.98 6.66
C ALA A 93 3.37 -3.49 6.38
N GLN A 94 2.77 -2.96 5.30
CA GLN A 94 2.89 -1.54 4.94
C GLN A 94 2.34 -0.62 6.02
N TYR A 95 1.15 -0.90 6.54
CA TYR A 95 0.56 -0.09 7.60
C TYR A 95 1.29 -0.24 8.94
N GLY A 96 1.84 -1.43 9.22
CA GLY A 96 2.72 -1.63 10.37
C GLY A 96 3.97 -0.76 10.31
N LEU A 97 4.65 -0.73 9.17
CA LEU A 97 5.79 0.15 8.93
C LEU A 97 5.41 1.63 9.00
N TYR A 98 4.26 2.00 8.43
CA TYR A 98 3.74 3.36 8.51
C TYR A 98 3.55 3.83 9.95
N LEU A 99 2.94 3.00 10.81
CA LEU A 99 2.76 3.31 12.24
C LEU A 99 4.10 3.49 12.96
N ILE A 100 5.04 2.59 12.74
CA ILE A 100 6.39 2.69 13.35
C ILE A 100 7.07 4.00 12.92
N MET A 101 7.01 4.35 11.65
CA MET A 101 7.61 5.58 11.14
C MET A 101 6.91 6.83 11.69
N MET A 102 5.59 6.81 11.83
CA MET A 102 4.82 7.93 12.42
C MET A 102 5.22 8.18 13.88
N ILE A 103 5.32 7.12 14.69
CA ILE A 103 5.76 7.22 16.08
C ILE A 103 7.23 7.71 16.11
N SER A 104 8.06 7.23 15.20
CA SER A 104 9.47 7.64 15.12
C SER A 104 9.62 9.13 14.80
N ILE A 105 8.75 9.71 13.97
CA ILE A 105 8.72 11.15 13.69
C ILE A 105 8.31 11.93 14.95
N ILE A 106 7.27 11.48 15.67
CA ILE A 106 6.83 12.14 16.90
C ILE A 106 7.96 12.16 17.93
N ASN A 107 8.65 11.06 18.12
CA ASN A 107 9.76 10.97 19.08
C ASN A 107 10.97 11.85 18.73
N THR A 108 11.02 12.43 17.53
CA THR A 108 12.06 13.41 17.20
C THR A 108 11.79 14.79 17.80
N VAL A 109 10.59 15.04 18.33
CA VAL A 109 10.24 16.30 19.00
C VAL A 109 11.05 16.45 20.27
N GLU A 110 11.01 15.45 21.16
CA GLU A 110 11.74 15.43 22.41
C GLU A 110 13.27 15.45 22.18
N TYR A 111 13.74 14.74 21.18
CA TYR A 111 15.16 14.79 20.78
C TYR A 111 15.58 16.20 20.35
N ASN A 112 14.72 16.88 19.58
CA ASN A 112 14.97 18.25 19.14
C ASN A 112 14.98 19.23 20.31
N GLU A 113 14.03 19.09 21.24
CA GLU A 113 13.92 19.89 22.44
C GLU A 113 15.17 19.76 23.32
N LEU A 114 15.63 18.53 23.57
CA LEU A 114 16.86 18.30 24.34
C LEU A 114 18.09 18.92 23.66
N LYS A 115 18.17 18.89 22.32
CA LYS A 115 19.38 19.29 21.59
C LYS A 115 19.43 20.79 21.28
N ILE A 116 18.30 21.43 21.06
CA ILE A 116 18.20 22.84 20.59
C ILE A 116 17.59 23.73 21.68
N GLY A 117 16.92 23.16 22.68
CA GLY A 117 16.23 23.90 23.76
C GLY A 117 14.84 24.41 23.37
N ASN A 118 14.35 24.13 22.16
CA ASN A 118 13.04 24.55 21.67
C ASN A 118 12.19 23.33 21.27
N ARG A 119 10.93 23.33 21.71
CA ARG A 119 9.93 22.31 21.33
C ARG A 119 9.23 22.70 20.03
N ASP A 120 9.87 22.40 18.89
CA ASP A 120 9.34 22.74 17.56
C ASP A 120 8.35 21.68 17.03
N GLU A 121 7.37 21.29 17.87
CA GLU A 121 6.40 20.25 17.57
C GLU A 121 5.58 20.56 16.30
N ALA A 122 5.17 21.79 16.10
CA ALA A 122 4.39 22.21 14.94
C ALA A 122 5.16 22.05 13.64
N ILE A 123 6.45 22.37 13.64
CA ILE A 123 7.32 22.23 12.46
C ILE A 123 7.52 20.75 12.14
N ILE A 124 7.89 19.94 13.13
CA ILE A 124 8.14 18.50 12.95
C ILE A 124 6.85 17.79 12.50
N SER A 125 5.70 18.14 13.10
CA SER A 125 4.41 17.57 12.73
C SER A 125 3.96 17.95 11.32
N SER A 126 4.35 19.13 10.81
CA SER A 126 4.03 19.57 9.45
C SER A 126 4.71 18.76 8.35
N VAL A 127 5.81 18.07 8.67
CA VAL A 127 6.54 17.19 7.73
C VAL A 127 5.65 16.02 7.29
N ARG A 128 4.79 15.50 8.16
CA ARG A 128 3.91 14.36 7.86
C ARG A 128 2.94 14.64 6.70
N PRO A 129 2.09 15.69 6.72
CA PRO A 129 1.18 15.96 5.61
C PRO A 129 1.94 16.30 4.33
N PHE A 130 3.10 16.96 4.42
CA PHE A 130 3.94 17.23 3.25
C PHE A 130 4.42 15.95 2.57
N ILE A 131 5.02 15.00 3.33
CA ILE A 131 5.49 13.72 2.80
C ILE A 131 4.32 12.90 2.25
N THR A 132 3.15 12.91 2.91
CA THR A 132 1.96 12.20 2.44
C THR A 132 1.49 12.73 1.08
N LYS A 133 1.47 14.05 0.88
CA LYS A 133 1.11 14.66 -0.41
C LYS A 133 2.14 14.34 -1.49
N LEU A 134 3.42 14.41 -1.17
CA LEU A 134 4.50 14.05 -2.09
C LEU A 134 4.42 12.57 -2.50
N ALA A 135 4.18 11.67 -1.55
CA ALA A 135 3.99 10.25 -1.83
C ALA A 135 2.77 10.01 -2.73
N SER A 136 1.65 10.72 -2.52
CA SER A 136 0.47 10.62 -3.37
C SER A 136 0.77 11.06 -4.81
N ALA A 137 1.52 12.14 -4.99
CA ALA A 137 1.94 12.59 -6.32
C ALA A 137 2.83 11.55 -7.02
N LEU A 138 3.80 10.97 -6.30
CA LEU A 138 4.65 9.89 -6.83
C LEU A 138 3.83 8.65 -7.23
N VAL A 139 2.82 8.29 -6.46
CA VAL A 139 1.91 7.17 -6.79
C VAL A 139 1.19 7.42 -8.11
N VAL A 140 0.70 8.64 -8.37
CA VAL A 140 0.04 8.99 -9.63
C VAL A 140 1.02 8.84 -10.81
N VAL A 141 2.24 9.38 -10.68
CA VAL A 141 3.28 9.27 -11.71
C VAL A 141 3.61 7.80 -12.02
N ILE A 142 3.87 6.99 -10.97
CA ILE A 142 4.20 5.57 -11.12
C ILE A 142 3.03 4.81 -11.78
N THR A 143 1.80 5.07 -11.38
CA THR A 143 0.61 4.43 -11.95
C THR A 143 0.44 4.77 -13.43
N THR A 144 0.58 6.05 -13.78
CA THR A 144 0.47 6.51 -15.18
C THR A 144 1.58 5.90 -16.04
N LEU A 145 2.82 5.93 -15.58
CA LEU A 145 3.94 5.30 -16.28
C LEU A 145 3.73 3.79 -16.47
N THR A 146 3.20 3.10 -15.46
CA THR A 146 2.86 1.68 -15.56
C THR A 146 1.87 1.43 -16.67
N TYR A 147 0.76 2.19 -16.73
CA TYR A 147 -0.24 2.03 -17.78
C TYR A 147 0.32 2.32 -19.19
N MET A 148 1.22 3.28 -19.31
CA MET A 148 1.90 3.57 -20.58
C MET A 148 2.80 2.39 -21.01
N VAL A 149 3.65 1.90 -20.11
CA VAL A 149 4.61 0.82 -20.41
C VAL A 149 3.91 -0.49 -20.78
N VAL A 150 2.81 -0.83 -20.10
CA VAL A 150 2.06 -2.06 -20.42
C VAL A 150 1.00 -1.87 -21.51
N ASN A 151 0.94 -0.69 -22.17
CA ASN A 151 -0.08 -0.33 -23.16
C ASN A 151 -1.53 -0.53 -22.65
N ALA A 152 -1.78 -0.23 -21.38
CA ALA A 152 -3.10 -0.35 -20.77
C ALA A 152 -3.88 0.98 -20.71
N THR A 153 -3.26 2.11 -21.07
CA THR A 153 -3.84 3.45 -20.93
C THR A 153 -5.17 3.60 -21.67
N SER A 154 -5.27 3.07 -22.91
CA SER A 154 -6.52 3.15 -23.67
C SER A 154 -7.65 2.39 -22.98
N PHE A 155 -7.38 1.20 -22.48
CA PHE A 155 -8.37 0.37 -21.78
C PHE A 155 -8.84 1.02 -20.48
N THR A 156 -7.91 1.53 -19.66
CA THR A 156 -8.25 2.20 -18.40
C THR A 156 -9.05 3.47 -18.62
N ASN A 157 -8.72 4.27 -19.63
CA ASN A 157 -9.47 5.48 -19.99
C ASN A 157 -10.89 5.15 -20.46
N GLN A 158 -11.06 4.12 -21.30
CA GLN A 158 -12.37 3.67 -21.75
C GLN A 158 -13.24 3.20 -20.58
N ILE A 159 -12.69 2.41 -19.64
CA ILE A 159 -13.40 1.96 -18.45
C ILE A 159 -13.82 3.16 -17.61
N SER A 160 -12.91 4.09 -17.31
CA SER A 160 -13.21 5.29 -16.53
C SER A 160 -14.28 6.17 -17.20
N SER A 161 -14.25 6.30 -18.52
CA SER A 161 -15.26 7.04 -19.28
C SER A 161 -16.65 6.39 -19.14
N LEU A 162 -16.74 5.06 -19.24
CA LEU A 162 -18.01 4.34 -19.07
C LEU A 162 -18.54 4.41 -17.62
N GLU A 163 -17.67 4.34 -16.63
CA GLU A 163 -18.03 4.54 -15.22
C GLU A 163 -18.57 5.96 -14.99
N GLN A 164 -17.94 6.98 -15.61
CA GLN A 164 -18.39 8.37 -15.51
C GLN A 164 -19.74 8.56 -16.23
N GLN A 165 -19.95 8.00 -17.42
CA GLN A 165 -21.22 8.07 -18.14
C GLN A 165 -22.38 7.43 -17.34
N ALA A 166 -22.10 6.30 -16.66
CA ALA A 166 -23.09 5.66 -15.80
C ALA A 166 -23.41 6.54 -14.56
N THR A 167 -22.41 7.16 -13.96
CA THR A 167 -22.60 8.08 -12.84
C THR A 167 -23.43 9.32 -13.22
N GLN A 168 -23.30 9.77 -14.49
CA GLN A 168 -24.10 10.87 -15.04
C GLN A 168 -25.50 10.45 -15.51
N GLY A 169 -25.84 9.15 -15.40
CA GLY A 169 -27.14 8.61 -15.84
C GLY A 169 -27.30 8.51 -17.37
N LEU A 170 -26.21 8.64 -18.13
CA LEU A 170 -26.22 8.52 -19.59
C LEU A 170 -26.35 7.09 -20.08
N ILE A 171 -25.88 6.13 -19.32
CA ILE A 171 -25.99 4.70 -19.55
C ILE A 171 -26.42 3.98 -18.28
N ASP A 172 -27.16 2.89 -18.42
CA ASP A 172 -27.55 2.02 -17.31
C ASP A 172 -26.40 1.08 -16.89
N ASP A 173 -26.47 0.57 -15.66
CA ASP A 173 -25.44 -0.31 -15.10
C ASP A 173 -25.23 -1.61 -15.87
N VAL A 174 -26.29 -2.12 -16.52
CA VAL A 174 -26.21 -3.35 -17.33
C VAL A 174 -25.44 -3.09 -18.61
N THR A 175 -25.72 -2.00 -19.30
CA THR A 175 -25.01 -1.57 -20.50
C THR A 175 -23.55 -1.27 -20.19
N LYS A 176 -23.27 -0.51 -19.13
CA LYS A 176 -21.92 -0.25 -18.63
C LYS A 176 -21.14 -1.55 -18.44
N SER A 177 -21.70 -2.51 -17.70
CA SER A 177 -21.03 -3.77 -17.39
C SER A 177 -20.71 -4.58 -18.64
N LYS A 178 -21.63 -4.66 -19.61
CA LYS A 178 -21.41 -5.36 -20.88
C LYS A 178 -20.30 -4.70 -21.72
N MET A 179 -20.30 -3.36 -21.79
CA MET A 179 -19.29 -2.63 -22.54
C MET A 179 -17.89 -2.81 -21.91
N ILE A 180 -17.79 -2.72 -20.58
CA ILE A 180 -16.53 -2.94 -19.88
C ILE A 180 -16.03 -4.37 -20.01
N GLU A 181 -16.92 -5.38 -19.93
CA GLU A 181 -16.52 -6.78 -20.17
C GLU A 181 -15.98 -7.00 -21.59
N THR A 182 -16.50 -6.30 -22.58
CA THR A 182 -15.99 -6.38 -23.95
C THR A 182 -14.57 -5.80 -24.03
N ILE A 183 -14.32 -4.68 -23.39
CA ILE A 183 -12.99 -4.07 -23.29
C ILE A 183 -12.02 -5.03 -22.58
N ILE A 184 -12.41 -5.61 -21.46
CA ILE A 184 -11.58 -6.54 -20.68
C ILE A 184 -11.21 -7.79 -21.50
N LYS A 185 -12.14 -8.35 -22.27
CA LYS A 185 -11.87 -9.51 -23.13
C LYS A 185 -10.81 -9.24 -24.20
N SER A 186 -10.62 -7.99 -24.60
CA SER A 186 -9.58 -7.60 -25.55
C SER A 186 -8.19 -7.38 -24.91
N THR A 187 -8.08 -7.43 -23.56
CA THR A 187 -6.80 -7.28 -22.88
C THR A 187 -5.94 -8.53 -23.03
N THR A 188 -4.64 -8.30 -23.20
CA THR A 188 -3.65 -9.36 -23.37
C THR A 188 -3.10 -9.87 -22.04
N THR A 189 -2.56 -11.08 -22.04
CA THR A 189 -1.85 -11.64 -20.88
C THR A 189 -0.66 -10.77 -20.46
N LEU A 190 0.01 -10.14 -21.44
CA LEU A 190 1.13 -9.22 -21.17
C LEU A 190 0.69 -8.01 -20.33
N GLN A 191 -0.46 -7.44 -20.67
CA GLN A 191 -1.02 -6.30 -19.92
C GLN A 191 -1.40 -6.70 -18.48
N ARG A 192 -2.08 -7.83 -18.31
CA ARG A 192 -2.46 -8.36 -16.98
C ARG A 192 -1.23 -8.65 -16.12
N ASN A 193 -0.26 -9.38 -16.66
CA ASN A 193 0.98 -9.69 -15.95
C ASN A 193 1.82 -8.44 -15.66
N GLY A 194 1.87 -7.49 -16.57
CA GLY A 194 2.55 -6.21 -16.38
C GLY A 194 1.96 -5.39 -15.22
N LEU A 195 0.62 -5.34 -15.11
CA LEU A 195 -0.05 -4.69 -13.98
C LEU A 195 0.24 -5.44 -12.66
N LEU A 196 0.20 -6.77 -12.66
CA LEU A 196 0.54 -7.58 -11.50
C LEU A 196 1.97 -7.32 -11.02
N ILE A 197 2.94 -7.35 -11.92
CA ILE A 197 4.35 -7.10 -11.63
C ILE A 197 4.52 -5.69 -11.05
N ALA A 198 3.92 -4.69 -11.66
CA ALA A 198 4.03 -3.31 -11.18
C ALA A 198 3.39 -3.12 -9.80
N MET A 199 2.21 -3.70 -9.55
CA MET A 199 1.54 -3.56 -8.25
C MET A 199 2.21 -4.34 -7.11
N THR A 200 3.10 -5.30 -7.42
CA THR A 200 3.79 -6.12 -6.43
C THR A 200 5.26 -5.73 -6.27
N ILE A 201 6.02 -5.66 -7.35
CA ILE A 201 7.47 -5.43 -7.29
C ILE A 201 7.79 -3.99 -6.88
N ILE A 202 7.10 -2.99 -7.44
CA ILE A 202 7.40 -1.58 -7.15
C ILE A 202 7.20 -1.28 -5.64
N PRO A 203 6.05 -1.58 -5.01
CA PRO A 203 5.89 -1.34 -3.58
C PRO A 203 6.85 -2.19 -2.73
N CYS A 204 7.17 -3.43 -3.14
CA CYS A 204 8.12 -4.29 -2.45
C CYS A 204 9.52 -3.65 -2.39
N ILE A 205 10.02 -3.13 -3.50
CA ILE A 205 11.31 -2.42 -3.57
C ILE A 205 11.31 -1.21 -2.63
N PHE A 206 10.27 -0.36 -2.70
CA PHE A 206 10.16 0.80 -1.81
C PHE A 206 10.07 0.41 -0.34
N MET A 207 9.38 -0.67 -0.01
CA MET A 207 9.30 -1.19 1.35
C MET A 207 10.66 -1.66 1.85
N ILE A 208 11.41 -2.43 1.06
CA ILE A 208 12.77 -2.88 1.41
C ILE A 208 13.69 -1.68 1.61
N LEU A 209 13.69 -0.74 0.66
CA LEU A 209 14.51 0.47 0.73
C LEU A 209 14.20 1.29 1.98
N SER A 210 12.91 1.47 2.29
CA SER A 210 12.45 2.17 3.49
C SER A 210 12.95 1.50 4.78
N CYS A 211 12.86 0.17 4.87
CA CYS A 211 13.34 -0.58 6.03
C CYS A 211 14.87 -0.49 6.19
N VAL A 212 15.61 -0.56 5.08
CA VAL A 212 17.08 -0.44 5.09
C VAL A 212 17.50 0.96 5.53
N LEU A 213 16.87 2.00 4.99
CA LEU A 213 17.14 3.38 5.37
C LEU A 213 16.79 3.65 6.83
N TYR A 214 15.64 3.16 7.29
CA TYR A 214 15.22 3.29 8.69
C TYR A 214 16.27 2.67 9.62
N LYS A 215 16.64 1.41 9.41
CA LYS A 215 17.62 0.71 10.26
C LYS A 215 19.01 1.35 10.26
N LYS A 216 19.41 1.96 9.14
CA LYS A 216 20.74 2.60 9.03
C LYS A 216 20.79 4.02 9.57
N LYS A 217 19.70 4.76 9.48
CA LYS A 217 19.70 6.22 9.73
C LYS A 217 18.95 6.62 11.01
N TYR A 218 17.98 5.81 11.45
CA TYR A 218 17.23 6.13 12.66
C TYR A 218 18.05 5.78 13.91
N ILE A 219 18.38 6.81 14.68
CA ILE A 219 19.31 6.74 15.83
C ILE A 219 18.60 6.67 17.19
N LEU A 220 17.28 6.95 17.23
CA LEU A 220 16.50 6.97 18.47
C LEU A 220 15.97 5.57 18.79
N THR A 221 16.80 4.76 19.47
CA THR A 221 16.33 3.50 20.07
C THR A 221 15.35 3.79 21.21
N GLU A 222 14.60 2.78 21.65
CA GLU A 222 13.69 2.90 22.78
C GLU A 222 14.41 3.31 24.07
N GLU A 223 15.61 2.79 24.30
CA GLU A 223 16.46 3.11 25.45
C GLU A 223 16.90 4.58 25.41
N LYS A 224 17.43 5.01 24.27
CA LYS A 224 17.85 6.39 24.06
C LYS A 224 16.69 7.39 24.16
N TYR A 225 15.51 7.00 23.70
CA TYR A 225 14.32 7.83 23.82
C TYR A 225 13.90 8.00 25.30
N LYS A 226 13.95 6.93 26.10
CA LYS A 226 13.70 7.00 27.54
C LYS A 226 14.69 7.92 28.27
N GLU A 227 15.98 7.79 27.97
CA GLU A 227 17.02 8.67 28.54
C GLU A 227 16.73 10.15 28.22
N ILE A 228 16.24 10.45 27.01
CA ILE A 228 15.88 11.81 26.61
C ILE A 228 14.68 12.32 27.44
N CYS A 229 13.62 11.54 27.57
CA CYS A 229 12.45 11.91 28.37
C CYS A 229 12.82 12.14 29.83
N GLU A 230 13.66 11.27 30.43
CA GLU A 230 14.15 11.43 31.80
C GLU A 230 14.98 12.73 31.97
N GLN A 231 15.80 13.11 30.98
CA GLN A 231 16.56 14.35 31.00
C GLN A 231 15.67 15.60 30.85
N LEU A 232 14.54 15.49 30.18
CA LEU A 232 13.56 16.57 30.04
C LEU A 232 12.61 16.67 31.24
N GLY A 233 12.62 15.65 32.15
CA GLY A 233 11.73 15.60 33.31
C GLY A 233 10.29 15.13 32.98
N GLU A 234 10.13 14.40 31.88
CA GLU A 234 8.87 13.82 31.41
C GLU A 234 8.73 12.33 31.79
#